data_d757e0b80b4c58e8fc5f0ba0d2766fc9
#
_entry.id   d757e0b80b4c58e8fc5f0ba0d2766fc9
#
_cell.length_a   1.000
_cell.length_b   1.000
_cell.length_c   1.000
_cell.angle_alpha   90.00
_cell.angle_beta   90.00
_cell.angle_gamma   90.00
#
_symmetry.space_group_name_H-M   'P 1'
#
loop_
_entity.id
_entity.type
_entity.pdbx_description
1 polymer ?
#
loop_
_entity_poly.entity_id
_entity_poly.type
_entity_poly.pdbx_seq_one_letter_code
_entity_poly.pdbx_strand_id
1 'polypeptide(L)'
;GPGMLSKNYDGLQNDLDKMDGVFLKRGQYTYPLDKGSVWHFVPLVSVGDKVEASAWLGQVDENFQPLKIMVPFTQKGVCTVKSIVPEGDYKIEDVVAVLVDEEGNTVEVNMIQKWPVKRAMTNYKEKPRPFKLLETGVRVIDTVNPIVEGGTGFIPGPFGTGKTVLQHAISKQAEADIVIIAACGERANEVVEIFTEFPELVDPHTGRKLMERTIIIANTSNMPVAAREASVYTAMTIAEYYRAMGLKVLLMADSTSRWAQALREMSNRMEELPGPDAFPMDLSSIISNFYGRAGYVKLNNGESGSITFIGTVSPAGGNLKEPVTENTKKVARCFYALEQDRADKKRYPAVNPIDSYSKYIEYPEFEAYIAEHINDEWIGKVNEIKTRLQRGKEIAEQINILGDDGVPVEYHVIFWKSELIDFVILQQDAFDEIDAVTPMERQEAILNMVIDICHTEFEFDNFNEVMDYFKKMINICKQMNYSKFKSEQYEGFQKQLEELVAERSVK
;
A
#
# COMPACT_ATOMS: atom_id res chain seq x y z
N GLY A 1 -11.35 3.11 19.76
CA GLY A 1 -12.15 4.34 20.01
C GLY A 1 -11.48 5.58 19.44
N PRO A 2 -12.11 6.76 19.50
CA PRO A 2 -11.51 8.03 19.08
C PRO A 2 -10.23 8.36 19.86
N GLY A 3 -9.29 9.06 19.23
CA GLY A 3 -8.03 9.46 19.84
C GLY A 3 -6.82 8.62 19.44
N MET A 4 -6.94 7.72 18.45
CA MET A 4 -5.84 6.91 17.96
C MET A 4 -5.04 7.57 16.84
N LEU A 5 -5.62 8.49 16.07
CA LEU A 5 -4.92 9.18 14.99
C LEU A 5 -3.76 10.01 15.54
N SER A 6 -2.67 10.08 14.80
CA SER A 6 -1.41 10.73 15.18
C SER A 6 -0.68 10.06 16.35
N LYS A 7 -1.05 8.86 16.73
CA LYS A 7 -0.46 8.14 17.86
C LYS A 7 0.60 7.13 17.41
N ASN A 8 1.54 6.88 18.34
CA ASN A 8 2.56 5.87 18.23
C ASN A 8 2.32 4.81 19.29
N TYR A 9 2.03 3.58 18.86
CA TYR A 9 1.78 2.45 19.76
C TYR A 9 2.87 1.39 19.63
N ASP A 10 3.03 0.57 20.67
CA ASP A 10 3.79 -0.67 20.56
C ASP A 10 2.90 -1.83 20.03
N GLY A 11 3.46 -3.03 19.92
CA GLY A 11 2.73 -4.19 19.42
C GLY A 11 1.55 -4.65 20.26
N LEU A 12 1.46 -4.20 21.50
CA LEU A 12 0.35 -4.46 22.43
C LEU A 12 -0.58 -3.26 22.61
N GLN A 13 -0.45 -2.25 21.75
CA GLN A 13 -1.21 -1.01 21.77
C GLN A 13 -0.98 -0.15 23.02
N ASN A 14 0.20 -0.21 23.62
CA ASN A 14 0.60 0.76 24.62
C ASN A 14 1.00 2.07 23.94
N ASP A 15 0.49 3.20 24.43
CA ASP A 15 0.82 4.52 23.91
C ASP A 15 2.28 4.87 24.28
N LEU A 16 3.16 4.89 23.30
CA LEU A 16 4.59 5.14 23.50
C LEU A 16 4.88 6.56 23.98
N ASP A 17 4.03 7.52 23.65
CA ASP A 17 4.20 8.92 24.07
C ASP A 17 3.93 9.12 25.56
N LYS A 18 3.21 8.18 26.19
CA LYS A 18 2.92 8.18 27.63
C LYS A 18 3.90 7.37 28.47
N MET A 19 4.87 6.70 27.83
CA MET A 19 5.87 5.90 28.54
C MET A 19 7.03 6.77 29.02
N ASP A 20 7.35 6.63 30.31
CA ASP A 20 8.44 7.38 30.94
C ASP A 20 9.80 6.71 30.68
N GLY A 21 10.78 7.51 30.27
CA GLY A 21 12.20 7.13 30.16
C GLY A 21 12.62 6.69 28.76
N VAL A 22 13.94 6.56 28.60
CA VAL A 22 14.61 6.18 27.34
C VAL A 22 14.46 4.67 27.07
N PHE A 23 14.17 3.88 28.09
CA PHE A 23 14.04 2.43 28.00
C PHE A 23 12.68 1.95 28.47
N LEU A 24 12.11 0.99 27.76
CA LEU A 24 10.89 0.29 28.16
C LEU A 24 11.13 -0.51 29.45
N LYS A 25 10.42 -0.17 30.51
CA LYS A 25 10.49 -0.90 31.78
C LYS A 25 9.56 -2.12 31.73
N ARG A 26 9.99 -3.22 32.34
CA ARG A 26 9.14 -4.41 32.48
C ARG A 26 7.86 -4.08 33.26
N GLY A 27 6.71 -4.56 32.72
CA GLY A 27 5.41 -4.41 33.37
C GLY A 27 4.80 -3.00 33.29
N GLN A 28 5.37 -2.13 32.47
CA GLN A 28 4.79 -0.82 32.22
C GLN A 28 3.73 -0.94 31.11
N TYR A 29 2.48 -0.60 31.47
CA TYR A 29 1.35 -0.55 30.57
C TYR A 29 0.77 0.86 30.57
N THR A 30 0.39 1.33 29.37
CA THR A 30 -0.31 2.60 29.22
C THR A 30 -1.66 2.37 28.56
N TYR A 31 -2.65 3.20 28.94
CA TYR A 31 -3.95 3.11 28.28
C TYR A 31 -3.86 3.70 26.86
N PRO A 32 -4.39 2.99 25.83
CA PRO A 32 -4.20 3.40 24.43
C PRO A 32 -4.95 4.66 24.02
N LEU A 33 -5.93 5.09 24.80
CA LEU A 33 -6.76 6.26 24.52
C LEU A 33 -6.63 7.31 25.61
N ASP A 34 -6.94 8.56 25.30
CA ASP A 34 -7.03 9.64 26.28
C ASP A 34 -8.45 9.72 26.83
N LYS A 35 -8.61 9.37 28.11
CA LYS A 35 -9.90 9.41 28.82
C LYS A 35 -10.39 10.83 29.11
N GLY A 36 -9.50 11.82 29.09
CA GLY A 36 -9.81 13.21 29.38
C GLY A 36 -10.30 14.00 28.16
N SER A 37 -10.06 13.52 26.95
CA SER A 37 -10.48 14.21 25.73
C SER A 37 -12.00 14.24 25.58
N VAL A 38 -12.49 15.36 25.08
CA VAL A 38 -13.93 15.59 24.83
C VAL A 38 -14.18 15.52 23.33
N TRP A 39 -15.19 14.75 22.94
CA TRP A 39 -15.58 14.53 21.57
C TRP A 39 -16.99 15.02 21.31
N HIS A 40 -17.19 15.77 20.24
CA HIS A 40 -18.51 16.24 19.84
C HIS A 40 -19.29 15.13 19.16
N PHE A 41 -20.28 14.57 19.87
CA PHE A 41 -21.08 13.45 19.40
C PHE A 41 -22.35 13.95 18.72
N VAL A 42 -22.62 13.43 17.52
CA VAL A 42 -23.85 13.65 16.76
C VAL A 42 -24.57 12.32 16.60
N PRO A 43 -25.78 12.15 17.14
CA PRO A 43 -26.52 10.90 17.00
C PRO A 43 -26.96 10.68 15.54
N LEU A 44 -26.87 9.44 15.09
CA LEU A 44 -27.27 9.00 13.73
C LEU A 44 -28.50 8.09 13.74
N VAL A 45 -28.94 7.65 14.91
CA VAL A 45 -30.13 6.80 15.08
C VAL A 45 -31.10 7.43 16.10
N SER A 46 -32.33 6.94 16.08
CA SER A 46 -33.39 7.37 16.98
C SER A 46 -33.82 6.22 17.90
N VAL A 47 -34.45 6.55 19.01
CA VAL A 47 -35.05 5.56 19.93
C VAL A 47 -36.06 4.69 19.16
N GLY A 48 -35.95 3.38 19.36
CA GLY A 48 -36.76 2.39 18.68
C GLY A 48 -36.17 1.80 17.41
N ASP A 49 -35.08 2.37 16.90
CA ASP A 49 -34.37 1.82 15.72
C ASP A 49 -33.77 0.45 16.04
N LYS A 50 -33.78 -0.42 15.03
CA LYS A 50 -33.14 -1.75 15.09
C LYS A 50 -31.71 -1.65 14.61
N VAL A 51 -30.78 -2.19 15.39
CA VAL A 51 -29.34 -2.15 15.12
C VAL A 51 -28.70 -3.50 15.38
N GLU A 52 -27.66 -3.81 14.63
CA GLU A 52 -26.83 -5.00 14.79
C GLU A 52 -25.39 -4.61 15.15
N ALA A 53 -24.53 -5.59 15.41
CA ALA A 53 -23.11 -5.35 15.65
C ALA A 53 -22.50 -4.47 14.54
N SER A 54 -21.64 -3.55 14.91
CA SER A 54 -20.99 -2.54 14.04
C SER A 54 -21.92 -1.51 13.36
N ALA A 55 -23.21 -1.52 13.62
CA ALA A 55 -24.10 -0.46 13.14
C ALA A 55 -23.71 0.91 13.72
N TRP A 56 -23.85 1.94 12.91
CA TRP A 56 -23.46 3.30 13.29
C TRP A 56 -24.50 3.93 14.19
N LEU A 57 -24.13 4.29 15.41
CA LEU A 57 -25.00 4.95 16.39
C LEU A 57 -24.83 6.45 16.38
N GLY A 58 -23.64 6.93 16.12
CA GLY A 58 -23.30 8.34 16.12
C GLY A 58 -22.00 8.62 15.42
N GLN A 59 -21.63 9.91 15.35
CA GLN A 59 -20.43 10.38 14.69
C GLN A 59 -19.69 11.36 15.57
N VAL A 60 -18.36 11.26 15.56
CA VAL A 60 -17.44 12.26 16.11
C VAL A 60 -16.40 12.59 15.04
N ASP A 61 -15.90 13.82 15.02
CA ASP A 61 -14.83 14.21 14.10
C ASP A 61 -13.49 14.20 14.83
N GLU A 62 -12.50 13.51 14.27
CA GLU A 62 -11.12 13.49 14.72
C GLU A 62 -10.22 13.87 13.56
N ASN A 63 -9.41 14.93 13.72
CA ASN A 63 -8.52 15.43 12.67
C ASN A 63 -9.24 15.57 11.31
N PHE A 64 -10.46 16.07 11.32
CA PHE A 64 -11.36 16.24 10.16
C PHE A 64 -11.82 14.94 9.48
N GLN A 65 -11.59 13.78 10.12
CA GLN A 65 -12.15 12.51 9.68
C GLN A 65 -13.47 12.23 10.44
N PRO A 66 -14.55 11.91 9.73
CA PRO A 66 -15.82 11.55 10.36
C PRO A 66 -15.77 10.11 10.86
N LEU A 67 -15.49 9.95 12.15
CA LEU A 67 -15.46 8.64 12.79
C LEU A 67 -16.83 8.25 13.31
N LYS A 68 -17.15 6.95 13.25
CA LYS A 68 -18.43 6.42 13.70
C LYS A 68 -18.30 5.77 15.07
N ILE A 69 -19.29 6.05 15.92
CA ILE A 69 -19.48 5.31 17.16
C ILE A 69 -20.46 4.19 16.87
N MET A 70 -20.05 2.96 17.13
CA MET A 70 -20.72 1.76 16.62
C MET A 70 -21.22 0.88 17.77
N VAL A 71 -22.23 0.07 17.46
CA VAL A 71 -22.65 -1.05 18.31
C VAL A 71 -21.45 -1.96 18.54
N PRO A 72 -21.20 -2.44 19.77
CA PRO A 72 -20.08 -3.33 20.05
C PRO A 72 -20.00 -4.50 19.07
N PHE A 73 -18.82 -4.76 18.53
CA PHE A 73 -18.59 -5.83 17.55
C PHE A 73 -18.88 -7.21 18.09
N THR A 74 -18.86 -7.37 19.40
CA THR A 74 -19.17 -8.60 20.11
C THR A 74 -20.66 -8.86 20.27
N GLN A 75 -21.50 -7.89 19.99
CA GLN A 75 -22.95 -8.00 20.13
C GLN A 75 -23.52 -9.03 19.16
N LYS A 76 -24.44 -9.88 19.66
CA LYS A 76 -25.12 -10.88 18.86
C LYS A 76 -26.58 -10.49 18.66
N GLY A 77 -27.08 -10.75 17.45
CA GLY A 77 -28.49 -10.52 17.11
C GLY A 77 -28.84 -9.04 16.97
N VAL A 78 -30.14 -8.80 16.78
CA VAL A 78 -30.71 -7.47 16.58
C VAL A 78 -31.02 -6.84 17.92
N CYS A 79 -30.56 -5.61 18.12
CA CYS A 79 -30.88 -4.81 19.29
C CYS A 79 -31.81 -3.66 18.93
N THR A 80 -32.56 -3.17 19.91
CA THR A 80 -33.38 -1.96 19.78
C THR A 80 -32.74 -0.83 20.59
N VAL A 81 -32.67 0.36 20.00
CA VAL A 81 -32.17 1.55 20.70
C VAL A 81 -33.19 1.98 21.76
N LYS A 82 -32.84 1.80 23.03
CA LYS A 82 -33.66 2.24 24.17
C LYS A 82 -33.51 3.72 24.47
N SER A 83 -32.26 4.19 24.39
CA SER A 83 -31.93 5.61 24.60
C SER A 83 -30.67 5.97 23.85
N ILE A 84 -30.59 7.23 23.44
CA ILE A 84 -29.39 7.81 22.82
C ILE A 84 -29.26 9.24 23.29
N VAL A 85 -28.03 9.68 23.62
CA VAL A 85 -27.80 11.04 24.10
C VAL A 85 -27.99 12.06 22.97
N PRO A 86 -28.39 13.29 23.27
CA PRO A 86 -28.48 14.34 22.26
C PRO A 86 -27.09 14.76 21.79
N GLU A 87 -27.05 15.51 20.71
CA GLU A 87 -25.81 16.14 20.21
C GLU A 87 -25.15 16.96 21.33
N GLY A 88 -23.88 16.74 21.56
CA GLY A 88 -23.11 17.41 22.59
C GLY A 88 -21.73 16.82 22.79
N ASP A 89 -21.05 17.31 23.81
CA ASP A 89 -19.67 16.93 24.11
C ASP A 89 -19.64 15.84 25.17
N TYR A 90 -18.96 14.74 24.84
CA TYR A 90 -18.86 13.56 25.71
C TYR A 90 -17.42 13.02 25.69
N LYS A 91 -17.06 12.34 26.79
CA LYS A 91 -15.81 11.59 26.90
C LYS A 91 -16.00 10.16 26.39
N ILE A 92 -14.90 9.47 26.12
CA ILE A 92 -14.93 8.10 25.53
C ILE A 92 -15.61 7.07 26.45
N GLU A 93 -15.55 7.23 27.77
CA GLU A 93 -16.17 6.32 28.73
C GLU A 93 -17.64 6.65 29.03
N ASP A 94 -18.14 7.81 28.61
CA ASP A 94 -19.53 8.21 28.83
C ASP A 94 -20.45 7.29 28.01
N VAL A 95 -21.54 6.86 28.63
CA VAL A 95 -22.58 6.06 27.97
C VAL A 95 -23.36 6.96 27.03
N VAL A 96 -23.21 6.72 25.72
CA VAL A 96 -23.87 7.51 24.66
C VAL A 96 -25.15 6.87 24.14
N ALA A 97 -25.32 5.56 24.33
CA ALA A 97 -26.53 4.85 23.95
C ALA A 97 -26.77 3.65 24.86
N VAL A 98 -28.03 3.29 25.01
CA VAL A 98 -28.46 2.06 25.70
C VAL A 98 -29.29 1.25 24.71
N LEU A 99 -28.91 -0.01 24.52
CA LEU A 99 -29.58 -0.94 23.62
C LEU A 99 -30.26 -2.05 24.43
N VAL A 100 -31.30 -2.63 23.87
CA VAL A 100 -31.98 -3.82 24.41
C VAL A 100 -31.85 -4.93 23.40
N ASP A 101 -31.28 -6.07 23.81
CA ASP A 101 -31.16 -7.24 22.98
C ASP A 101 -32.48 -8.03 22.87
N GLU A 102 -32.48 -9.13 22.09
CA GLU A 102 -33.66 -9.98 21.90
C GLU A 102 -34.13 -10.68 23.18
N GLU A 103 -33.24 -10.85 24.14
CA GLU A 103 -33.54 -11.47 25.44
C GLU A 103 -34.01 -10.45 26.51
N GLY A 104 -34.08 -9.18 26.16
CA GLY A 104 -34.46 -8.11 27.05
C GLY A 104 -33.35 -7.56 27.93
N ASN A 105 -32.09 -7.98 27.72
CA ASN A 105 -30.95 -7.44 28.43
C ASN A 105 -30.56 -6.08 27.89
N THR A 106 -30.16 -5.16 28.78
CA THR A 106 -29.67 -3.85 28.41
C THR A 106 -28.16 -3.87 28.16
N VAL A 107 -27.74 -3.19 27.10
CA VAL A 107 -26.33 -3.02 26.72
C VAL A 107 -26.01 -1.53 26.71
N GLU A 108 -25.13 -1.10 27.60
CA GLU A 108 -24.60 0.25 27.60
C GLU A 108 -23.48 0.41 26.61
N VAL A 109 -23.55 1.41 25.74
CA VAL A 109 -22.56 1.67 24.67
C VAL A 109 -21.84 2.98 24.96
N ASN A 110 -20.52 2.91 24.98
CA ASN A 110 -19.64 4.07 24.99
C ASN A 110 -18.85 4.14 23.66
N MET A 111 -17.86 5.03 23.56
CA MET A 111 -17.08 5.21 22.34
C MET A 111 -15.94 4.20 22.20
N ILE A 112 -15.78 3.26 23.14
CA ILE A 112 -14.67 2.29 23.17
C ILE A 112 -15.13 0.95 22.61
N GLN A 113 -14.33 0.37 21.71
CA GLN A 113 -14.47 -0.99 21.24
C GLN A 113 -13.34 -1.87 21.80
N LYS A 114 -13.67 -3.09 22.19
CA LYS A 114 -12.70 -4.13 22.57
C LYS A 114 -12.87 -5.34 21.69
N TRP A 115 -11.80 -5.76 21.04
CA TRP A 115 -11.84 -6.88 20.11
C TRP A 115 -10.56 -7.72 20.20
N PRO A 116 -10.65 -9.06 20.18
CA PRO A 116 -9.48 -9.93 20.12
C PRO A 116 -8.71 -9.72 18.80
N VAL A 117 -7.44 -9.35 18.88
CA VAL A 117 -6.64 -8.97 17.69
C VAL A 117 -6.44 -10.10 16.69
N LYS A 118 -6.41 -11.35 17.13
CA LYS A 118 -6.27 -12.52 16.25
C LYS A 118 -7.57 -12.99 15.59
N ARG A 119 -8.68 -12.37 15.94
CA ARG A 119 -9.97 -12.72 15.38
C ARG A 119 -10.36 -11.71 14.29
N ALA A 120 -10.62 -12.20 13.09
CA ALA A 120 -11.12 -11.36 12.00
C ALA A 120 -12.51 -10.80 12.34
N MET A 121 -12.74 -9.54 12.00
CA MET A 121 -14.04 -8.91 12.11
C MET A 121 -14.82 -9.15 10.81
N THR A 122 -15.98 -9.81 10.92
CA THR A 122 -16.79 -10.23 9.78
C THR A 122 -18.18 -9.60 9.74
N ASN A 123 -18.38 -8.50 10.47
CA ASN A 123 -19.67 -7.79 10.58
C ASN A 123 -19.94 -6.90 9.36
N TYR A 124 -19.91 -7.48 8.16
CA TYR A 124 -20.23 -6.82 6.90
C TYR A 124 -21.18 -7.70 6.08
N LYS A 125 -21.86 -7.09 5.12
CA LYS A 125 -22.83 -7.79 4.28
C LYS A 125 -22.15 -8.76 3.31
N GLU A 126 -21.17 -8.27 2.58
CA GLU A 126 -20.42 -9.05 1.60
C GLU A 126 -19.02 -8.48 1.39
N LYS A 127 -18.13 -9.32 0.87
CA LYS A 127 -16.76 -8.96 0.51
C LYS A 127 -16.54 -9.28 -0.97
N PRO A 128 -16.96 -8.37 -1.87
CA PRO A 128 -16.78 -8.57 -3.30
C PRO A 128 -15.30 -8.46 -3.69
N ARG A 129 -14.98 -8.96 -4.88
CA ARG A 129 -13.64 -8.79 -5.45
C ARG A 129 -13.32 -7.31 -5.64
N PRO A 130 -12.19 -6.80 -5.13
CA PRO A 130 -11.80 -5.41 -5.30
C PRO A 130 -11.49 -5.11 -6.78
N PHE A 131 -11.83 -3.91 -7.25
CA PHE A 131 -11.69 -3.55 -8.65
C PHE A 131 -11.30 -2.10 -8.92
N LYS A 132 -11.42 -1.21 -7.95
CA LYS A 132 -11.08 0.20 -8.13
C LYS A 132 -9.59 0.42 -8.03
N LEU A 133 -8.98 1.07 -9.03
CA LEU A 133 -7.57 1.43 -8.98
C LEU A 133 -7.26 2.31 -7.76
N LEU A 134 -6.23 1.95 -7.01
CA LEU A 134 -5.64 2.80 -5.99
C LEU A 134 -4.52 3.62 -6.63
N GLU A 135 -4.72 4.92 -6.79
CA GLU A 135 -3.69 5.80 -7.35
C GLU A 135 -2.59 6.05 -6.33
N THR A 136 -1.37 5.65 -6.65
CA THR A 136 -0.19 5.84 -5.81
C THR A 136 0.72 6.96 -6.30
N GLY A 137 0.51 7.45 -7.53
CA GLY A 137 1.39 8.41 -8.18
C GLY A 137 2.72 7.83 -8.64
N VAL A 138 2.96 6.55 -8.42
CA VAL A 138 4.18 5.82 -8.82
C VAL A 138 3.89 5.04 -10.11
N ARG A 139 4.55 5.40 -11.20
CA ARG A 139 4.27 4.83 -12.53
C ARG A 139 4.48 3.32 -12.62
N VAL A 140 5.51 2.80 -11.96
CA VAL A 140 5.78 1.35 -11.96
C VAL A 140 4.67 0.55 -11.27
N ILE A 141 3.92 1.18 -10.40
CA ILE A 141 2.75 0.59 -9.72
C ILE A 141 1.50 0.86 -10.56
N ASP A 142 1.09 2.10 -10.71
CA ASP A 142 -0.18 2.46 -11.31
C ASP A 142 -0.28 2.05 -12.79
N THR A 143 0.78 2.25 -13.55
CA THR A 143 0.80 1.92 -14.98
C THR A 143 1.09 0.44 -15.23
N VAL A 144 2.14 -0.10 -14.62
CA VAL A 144 2.65 -1.44 -14.98
C VAL A 144 2.02 -2.55 -14.16
N ASN A 145 1.99 -2.40 -12.84
CA ASN A 145 1.47 -3.42 -11.93
C ASN A 145 0.52 -2.77 -10.90
N PRO A 146 -0.70 -2.41 -11.29
CA PRO A 146 -1.61 -1.67 -10.45
C PRO A 146 -2.07 -2.46 -9.23
N ILE A 147 -2.24 -1.75 -8.12
CA ILE A 147 -2.94 -2.22 -6.95
C ILE A 147 -4.32 -1.58 -6.89
N VAL A 148 -5.29 -2.31 -6.38
CA VAL A 148 -6.66 -1.82 -6.25
C VAL A 148 -6.98 -1.48 -4.80
N GLU A 149 -7.96 -0.63 -4.60
CA GLU A 149 -8.52 -0.29 -3.30
C GLU A 149 -9.12 -1.55 -2.65
N GLY A 150 -8.60 -1.92 -1.51
CA GLY A 150 -8.93 -3.21 -0.87
C GLY A 150 -8.07 -4.38 -1.35
N GLY A 151 -7.05 -4.13 -2.15
CA GLY A 151 -6.15 -5.17 -2.66
C GLY A 151 -5.04 -5.54 -1.68
N THR A 152 -4.32 -6.58 -2.04
CA THR A 152 -3.15 -7.09 -1.30
C THR A 152 -1.91 -7.07 -2.16
N GLY A 153 -0.81 -6.60 -1.62
CA GLY A 153 0.47 -6.59 -2.29
C GLY A 153 1.62 -6.82 -1.32
N PHE A 154 2.78 -7.14 -1.84
CA PHE A 154 3.97 -7.19 -1.03
C PHE A 154 5.23 -6.79 -1.81
N ILE A 155 6.19 -6.26 -1.08
CA ILE A 155 7.43 -5.72 -1.62
C ILE A 155 8.59 -6.51 -1.00
N PRO A 156 9.08 -7.57 -1.65
CA PRO A 156 10.31 -8.22 -1.21
C PRO A 156 11.52 -7.48 -1.77
N GLY A 157 12.55 -7.35 -0.97
CA GLY A 157 13.78 -6.74 -1.43
C GLY A 157 14.89 -6.76 -0.40
N PRO A 158 16.15 -6.84 -0.87
CA PRO A 158 17.31 -6.72 0.00
C PRO A 158 17.41 -5.31 0.59
N PHE A 159 18.24 -5.19 1.63
CA PHE A 159 18.54 -3.90 2.24
C PHE A 159 19.19 -2.95 1.22
N GLY A 160 18.79 -1.69 1.25
CA GLY A 160 19.37 -0.65 0.38
C GLY A 160 18.79 -0.55 -1.04
N THR A 161 17.71 -1.28 -1.32
CA THR A 161 17.01 -1.22 -2.62
C THR A 161 15.94 -0.15 -2.72
N GLY A 162 15.82 0.73 -1.70
CA GLY A 162 14.84 1.81 -1.69
C GLY A 162 13.44 1.40 -1.23
N LYS A 163 13.33 0.29 -0.49
CA LYS A 163 12.06 -0.21 0.07
C LYS A 163 11.31 0.84 0.89
N THR A 164 12.01 1.50 1.81
CA THR A 164 11.45 2.55 2.67
C THR A 164 10.99 3.77 1.87
N VAL A 165 11.77 4.20 0.88
CA VAL A 165 11.41 5.32 0.00
C VAL A 165 10.12 5.02 -0.77
N LEU A 166 9.99 3.81 -1.30
CA LEU A 166 8.79 3.37 -2.02
C LEU A 166 7.56 3.33 -1.10
N GLN A 167 7.72 2.80 0.11
CA GLN A 167 6.65 2.78 1.10
C GLN A 167 6.19 4.18 1.50
N HIS A 168 7.12 5.10 1.75
CA HIS A 168 6.78 6.50 2.06
C HIS A 168 6.07 7.18 0.88
N ALA A 169 6.52 6.95 -0.34
CA ALA A 169 5.86 7.47 -1.54
C ALA A 169 4.41 6.98 -1.65
N ILE A 170 4.17 5.69 -1.47
CA ILE A 170 2.83 5.11 -1.51
C ILE A 170 1.96 5.69 -0.38
N SER A 171 2.46 5.73 0.84
CA SER A 171 1.73 6.25 2.01
C SER A 171 1.31 7.72 1.84
N LYS A 172 2.20 8.52 1.25
CA LYS A 172 1.98 9.94 1.03
C LYS A 172 0.96 10.22 -0.09
N GLN A 173 1.02 9.44 -1.17
CA GLN A 173 0.29 9.73 -2.39
C GLN A 173 -1.01 8.94 -2.54
N ALA A 174 -1.12 7.76 -1.94
CA ALA A 174 -2.32 6.94 -2.06
C ALA A 174 -3.57 7.64 -1.51
N GLU A 175 -4.67 7.54 -2.23
CA GLU A 175 -5.97 7.99 -1.75
C GLU A 175 -6.48 7.06 -0.65
N ALA A 176 -6.15 7.37 0.59
CA ALA A 176 -6.64 6.66 1.77
C ALA A 176 -7.07 7.65 2.83
N ASP A 177 -8.15 7.33 3.55
CA ASP A 177 -8.63 8.15 4.66
C ASP A 177 -7.73 7.98 5.88
N ILE A 178 -7.28 6.75 6.12
CA ILE A 178 -6.44 6.37 7.25
C ILE A 178 -5.23 5.57 6.74
N VAL A 179 -4.06 5.90 7.25
CA VAL A 179 -2.81 5.16 7.00
C VAL A 179 -2.34 4.53 8.31
N ILE A 180 -2.07 3.24 8.27
CA ILE A 180 -1.51 2.51 9.42
C ILE A 180 -0.18 1.94 9.00
N ILE A 181 0.88 2.24 9.76
CA ILE A 181 2.21 1.70 9.53
C ILE A 181 2.55 0.77 10.69
N ALA A 182 2.76 -0.49 10.39
CA ALA A 182 3.20 -1.50 11.33
C ALA A 182 4.68 -1.80 11.11
N ALA A 183 5.55 -1.27 11.99
CA ALA A 183 6.96 -1.60 12.02
C ALA A 183 7.16 -2.81 12.95
N CYS A 184 7.28 -4.00 12.37
CA CYS A 184 7.38 -5.25 13.11
C CYS A 184 8.81 -5.75 13.19
N GLY A 185 9.40 -5.71 14.39
CA GLY A 185 10.74 -6.24 14.66
C GLY A 185 11.88 -5.50 13.97
N GLU A 186 11.63 -4.28 13.53
CA GLU A 186 12.64 -3.45 12.86
C GLU A 186 13.75 -3.00 13.84
N ARG A 187 14.89 -2.62 13.28
CA ARG A 187 15.97 -2.07 14.06
C ARG A 187 15.55 -0.73 14.68
N ALA A 188 16.03 -0.46 15.88
CA ALA A 188 15.65 0.76 16.59
C ALA A 188 15.95 2.05 15.80
N ASN A 189 17.06 2.09 15.04
CA ASN A 189 17.39 3.23 14.20
C ASN A 189 16.41 3.44 13.04
N GLU A 190 15.91 2.37 12.43
CA GLU A 190 14.90 2.45 11.36
C GLU A 190 13.55 2.95 11.89
N VAL A 191 13.17 2.52 13.09
CA VAL A 191 11.96 3.00 13.76
C VAL A 191 12.08 4.48 14.15
N VAL A 192 13.24 4.91 14.64
CA VAL A 192 13.51 6.33 14.92
C VAL A 192 13.42 7.17 13.65
N GLU A 193 13.92 6.66 12.54
CA GLU A 193 13.83 7.32 11.23
C GLU A 193 12.38 7.54 10.83
N ILE A 194 11.52 6.52 10.96
CA ILE A 194 10.07 6.64 10.72
C ILE A 194 9.45 7.72 11.64
N PHE A 195 9.76 7.71 12.92
CA PHE A 195 9.24 8.69 13.88
C PHE A 195 9.72 10.13 13.62
N THR A 196 10.88 10.29 13.01
CA THR A 196 11.47 11.60 12.71
C THR A 196 10.98 12.13 11.36
N GLU A 197 10.97 11.30 10.32
CA GLU A 197 10.65 11.72 8.96
C GLU A 197 9.15 11.77 8.69
N PHE A 198 8.39 10.81 9.19
CA PHE A 198 6.99 10.67 8.85
C PHE A 198 6.13 11.87 9.32
N PRO A 199 6.33 12.45 10.51
CA PRO A 199 5.60 13.66 10.93
C PRO A 199 5.85 14.90 10.05
N GLU A 200 6.97 14.94 9.32
CA GLU A 200 7.30 16.05 8.42
C GLU A 200 6.65 15.92 7.04
N LEU A 201 6.12 14.75 6.69
CA LEU A 201 5.47 14.53 5.41
C LEU A 201 4.14 15.30 5.34
N VAL A 202 3.91 15.93 4.19
CA VAL A 202 2.68 16.66 3.90
C VAL A 202 1.80 15.84 2.98
N ASP A 203 0.51 15.72 3.32
CA ASP A 203 -0.48 15.09 2.47
C ASP A 203 -0.77 16.02 1.27
N PRO A 204 -0.47 15.59 0.03
CA PRO A 204 -0.67 16.42 -1.15
C PRO A 204 -2.15 16.66 -1.46
N HIS A 205 -3.07 15.84 -0.96
CA HIS A 205 -4.50 15.96 -1.21
C HIS A 205 -5.15 17.05 -0.33
N THR A 206 -4.68 17.19 0.93
CA THR A 206 -5.27 18.13 1.91
C THR A 206 -4.36 19.30 2.27
N GLY A 207 -3.08 19.24 1.97
CA GLY A 207 -2.07 20.21 2.40
C GLY A 207 -1.71 20.12 3.88
N ARG A 208 -2.26 19.16 4.62
CA ARG A 208 -2.01 18.91 6.04
C ARG A 208 -0.88 17.92 6.22
N LYS A 209 -0.39 17.80 7.46
CA LYS A 209 0.58 16.76 7.78
C LYS A 209 -0.04 15.38 7.65
N LEU A 210 0.65 14.47 6.99
CA LEU A 210 0.21 13.10 6.79
C LEU A 210 -0.04 12.39 8.12
N MET A 211 0.73 12.71 9.15
CA MET A 211 0.60 12.12 10.49
C MET A 211 -0.79 12.36 11.12
N GLU A 212 -1.52 13.40 10.74
CA GLU A 212 -2.88 13.65 11.26
C GLU A 212 -3.87 12.50 10.96
N ARG A 213 -3.64 11.75 9.86
CA ARG A 213 -4.44 10.58 9.48
C ARG A 213 -3.70 9.26 9.63
N THR A 214 -2.59 9.25 10.35
CA THR A 214 -1.71 8.09 10.45
C THR A 214 -1.62 7.56 11.87
N ILE A 215 -1.55 6.22 11.98
CA ILE A 215 -1.26 5.50 13.22
C ILE A 215 -0.01 4.66 12.97
N ILE A 216 0.96 4.73 13.88
CA ILE A 216 2.18 3.95 13.82
C ILE A 216 2.17 2.90 14.93
N ILE A 217 2.31 1.64 14.56
CA ILE A 217 2.51 0.53 15.48
C ILE A 217 3.99 0.15 15.39
N ALA A 218 4.77 0.54 16.40
CA ALA A 218 6.20 0.33 16.41
C ALA A 218 6.58 -0.79 17.36
N ASN A 219 7.18 -1.84 16.82
CA ASN A 219 7.77 -2.93 17.58
C ASN A 219 9.22 -3.13 17.12
N THR A 220 10.17 -2.82 18.00
CA THR A 220 11.59 -3.02 17.68
C THR A 220 12.02 -4.46 17.91
N SER A 221 13.18 -4.84 17.34
CA SER A 221 13.75 -6.17 17.49
C SER A 221 14.11 -6.53 18.94
N ASN A 222 14.24 -5.53 19.82
CA ASN A 222 14.55 -5.69 21.24
C ASN A 222 13.31 -5.91 22.11
N MET A 223 12.12 -5.75 21.57
CA MET A 223 10.87 -5.98 22.30
C MET A 223 10.55 -7.47 22.41
N PRO A 224 9.69 -7.88 23.37
CA PRO A 224 9.32 -9.28 23.56
C PRO A 224 8.76 -9.93 22.29
N VAL A 225 9.03 -11.23 22.09
CA VAL A 225 8.57 -12.01 20.94
C VAL A 225 7.04 -12.00 20.82
N ALA A 226 6.32 -12.10 21.94
CA ALA A 226 4.87 -12.07 21.96
C ALA A 226 4.30 -10.72 21.43
N ALA A 227 4.92 -9.60 21.79
CA ALA A 227 4.55 -8.29 21.27
C ALA A 227 4.85 -8.16 19.78
N ARG A 228 5.98 -8.71 19.33
CA ARG A 228 6.37 -8.75 17.92
C ARG A 228 5.38 -9.58 17.09
N GLU A 229 4.98 -10.74 17.58
CA GLU A 229 3.99 -11.58 16.92
C GLU A 229 2.62 -10.90 16.88
N ALA A 230 2.20 -10.22 17.95
CA ALA A 230 0.92 -9.57 18.04
C ALA A 230 0.82 -8.25 17.23
N SER A 231 1.93 -7.59 16.93
CA SER A 231 1.96 -6.24 16.35
C SER A 231 1.18 -6.12 15.03
N VAL A 232 1.34 -7.07 14.13
CA VAL A 232 0.65 -7.07 12.84
C VAL A 232 -0.86 -7.31 13.01
N TYR A 233 -1.25 -8.14 13.96
CA TYR A 233 -2.65 -8.39 14.28
C TYR A 233 -3.30 -7.16 14.93
N THR A 234 -2.58 -6.46 15.79
CA THR A 234 -3.03 -5.19 16.37
C THR A 234 -3.29 -4.16 15.26
N ALA A 235 -2.35 -4.00 14.35
CA ALA A 235 -2.49 -3.09 13.21
C ALA A 235 -3.67 -3.47 12.31
N MET A 236 -3.84 -4.74 11.99
CA MET A 236 -4.96 -5.21 11.18
C MET A 236 -6.31 -5.01 11.88
N THR A 237 -6.38 -5.23 13.17
CA THR A 237 -7.62 -5.01 13.94
C THR A 237 -8.01 -3.53 13.96
N ILE A 238 -7.05 -2.63 14.12
CA ILE A 238 -7.28 -1.19 14.00
C ILE A 238 -7.78 -0.83 12.60
N ALA A 239 -7.20 -1.42 11.57
CA ALA A 239 -7.65 -1.24 10.19
C ALA A 239 -9.11 -1.71 9.99
N GLU A 240 -9.47 -2.85 10.53
CA GLU A 240 -10.84 -3.38 10.48
C GLU A 240 -11.83 -2.47 11.21
N TYR A 241 -11.42 -1.90 12.33
CA TYR A 241 -12.21 -0.93 13.08
C TYR A 241 -12.56 0.29 12.21
N TYR A 242 -11.60 0.87 11.51
CA TYR A 242 -11.86 2.00 10.61
C TYR A 242 -12.61 1.59 9.35
N ARG A 243 -12.36 0.40 8.81
CA ARG A 243 -13.12 -0.13 7.68
C ARG A 243 -14.60 -0.25 7.99
N ALA A 244 -14.95 -0.67 9.19
CA ALA A 244 -16.34 -0.75 9.64
C ALA A 244 -17.06 0.62 9.69
N MET A 245 -16.30 1.72 9.71
CA MET A 245 -16.81 3.08 9.60
C MET A 245 -17.03 3.56 8.16
N GLY A 246 -16.78 2.71 7.17
CA GLY A 246 -16.85 3.09 5.75
C GLY A 246 -15.62 3.85 5.26
N LEU A 247 -14.51 3.79 5.95
CA LEU A 247 -13.27 4.47 5.58
C LEU A 247 -12.37 3.59 4.72
N LYS A 248 -11.54 4.24 3.90
CA LYS A 248 -10.49 3.61 3.10
C LYS A 248 -9.20 3.58 3.91
N VAL A 249 -8.73 2.40 4.25
CA VAL A 249 -7.53 2.20 5.07
C VAL A 249 -6.40 1.66 4.22
N LEU A 250 -5.23 2.27 4.32
CA LEU A 250 -3.98 1.73 3.80
C LEU A 250 -3.16 1.20 4.98
N LEU A 251 -2.92 -0.09 5.00
CA LEU A 251 -2.08 -0.76 5.99
C LEU A 251 -0.76 -1.19 5.35
N MET A 252 0.32 -0.69 5.88
CA MET A 252 1.68 -1.06 5.47
C MET A 252 2.39 -1.75 6.62
N ALA A 253 2.91 -2.94 6.38
CA ALA A 253 3.67 -3.71 7.37
C ALA A 253 5.13 -3.87 6.92
N ASP A 254 6.05 -3.43 7.75
CA ASP A 254 7.49 -3.59 7.55
C ASP A 254 8.12 -4.20 8.79
N SER A 255 8.62 -5.38 8.80
CA SER A 255 8.63 -6.37 7.74
C SER A 255 7.88 -7.63 8.19
N THR A 256 7.11 -8.24 7.31
CA THR A 256 6.39 -9.47 7.63
C THR A 256 7.32 -10.67 7.85
N SER A 257 8.56 -10.62 7.36
CA SER A 257 9.58 -11.64 7.67
C SER A 257 9.95 -11.65 9.16
N ARG A 258 9.93 -10.51 9.83
CA ARG A 258 10.17 -10.42 11.29
C ARG A 258 9.00 -11.00 12.09
N TRP A 259 7.78 -10.81 11.62
CA TRP A 259 6.62 -11.48 12.16
C TRP A 259 6.73 -13.00 12.03
N ALA A 260 7.11 -13.49 10.85
CA ALA A 260 7.33 -14.92 10.62
C ALA A 260 8.45 -15.48 11.50
N GLN A 261 9.53 -14.73 11.74
CA GLN A 261 10.56 -15.11 12.71
C GLN A 261 10.00 -15.24 14.13
N ALA A 262 9.12 -14.33 14.54
CA ALA A 262 8.45 -14.43 15.84
C ALA A 262 7.59 -15.68 15.95
N LEU A 263 6.85 -16.04 14.90
CA LEU A 263 6.10 -17.28 14.81
C LEU A 263 7.01 -18.51 14.96
N ARG A 264 8.15 -18.50 14.28
CA ARG A 264 9.15 -19.57 14.38
C ARG A 264 9.70 -19.73 15.80
N GLU A 265 10.08 -18.62 16.44
CA GLU A 265 10.58 -18.63 17.83
C GLU A 265 9.54 -19.17 18.81
N MET A 266 8.27 -18.76 18.67
CA MET A 266 7.19 -19.25 19.53
C MET A 266 6.93 -20.74 19.32
N SER A 267 6.83 -21.19 18.08
CA SER A 267 6.62 -22.59 17.72
C SER A 267 7.74 -23.49 18.26
N ASN A 268 9.00 -23.05 18.12
CA ASN A 268 10.14 -23.77 18.63
C ASN A 268 10.17 -23.86 20.18
N ARG A 269 9.74 -22.81 20.86
CA ARG A 269 9.63 -22.82 22.34
C ARG A 269 8.49 -23.71 22.85
N MET A 270 7.44 -23.88 22.02
CA MET A 270 6.33 -24.79 22.32
C MET A 270 6.61 -26.23 21.89
N GLU A 271 7.81 -26.51 21.38
CA GLU A 271 8.23 -27.83 20.91
C GLU A 271 7.32 -28.43 19.84
N GLU A 272 6.73 -27.59 19.00
CA GLU A 272 5.93 -28.02 17.87
C GLU A 272 6.81 -28.65 16.78
N LEU A 273 6.24 -29.55 16.00
CA LEU A 273 6.95 -30.15 14.86
C LEU A 273 7.30 -29.06 13.83
N PRO A 274 8.60 -28.92 13.48
CA PRO A 274 9.02 -27.89 12.57
C PRO A 274 8.66 -28.21 11.11
N GLY A 275 8.26 -27.18 10.36
CA GLY A 275 8.17 -27.19 8.91
C GLY A 275 9.50 -26.81 8.23
N PRO A 276 9.48 -26.45 6.94
CA PRO A 276 10.66 -26.00 6.22
C PRO A 276 11.33 -24.80 6.92
N ASP A 277 12.65 -24.81 6.99
CA ASP A 277 13.46 -23.78 7.67
C ASP A 277 13.05 -23.52 9.13
N ALA A 278 12.54 -24.54 9.81
CA ALA A 278 12.04 -24.48 11.19
C ALA A 278 10.87 -23.52 11.44
N PHE A 279 10.19 -23.06 10.40
CA PHE A 279 8.93 -22.35 10.52
C PHE A 279 7.78 -23.28 10.93
N PRO A 280 6.68 -22.76 11.50
CA PRO A 280 5.50 -23.59 11.77
C PRO A 280 5.00 -24.32 10.51
N MET A 281 4.54 -25.54 10.65
CA MET A 281 4.01 -26.31 9.51
C MET A 281 2.78 -25.66 8.88
N ASP A 282 2.04 -24.87 9.62
CA ASP A 282 0.84 -24.15 9.20
C ASP A 282 1.14 -22.69 8.78
N LEU A 283 2.41 -22.32 8.53
CA LEU A 283 2.80 -20.97 8.13
C LEU A 283 1.98 -20.48 6.93
N SER A 284 1.73 -21.32 5.94
CA SER A 284 0.92 -21.00 4.77
C SER A 284 -0.50 -20.57 5.16
N SER A 285 -1.14 -21.31 6.06
CA SER A 285 -2.49 -20.98 6.56
C SER A 285 -2.51 -19.69 7.38
N ILE A 286 -1.51 -19.48 8.21
CA ILE A 286 -1.39 -18.27 9.04
C ILE A 286 -1.27 -17.03 8.14
N ILE A 287 -0.40 -17.06 7.16
CA ILE A 287 -0.21 -15.95 6.20
C ILE A 287 -1.49 -15.72 5.38
N SER A 288 -2.08 -16.80 4.86
CA SER A 288 -3.31 -16.73 4.08
C SER A 288 -4.47 -16.12 4.88
N ASN A 289 -4.68 -16.54 6.11
CA ASN A 289 -5.73 -16.02 6.98
C ASN A 289 -5.51 -14.54 7.33
N PHE A 290 -4.27 -14.16 7.54
CA PHE A 290 -3.94 -12.75 7.82
C PHE A 290 -4.21 -11.85 6.62
N TYR A 291 -3.70 -12.19 5.43
CA TYR A 291 -3.94 -11.44 4.20
C TYR A 291 -5.42 -11.42 3.80
N GLY A 292 -6.14 -12.50 4.10
CA GLY A 292 -7.58 -12.60 3.88
C GLY A 292 -8.44 -11.63 4.70
N ARG A 293 -7.89 -11.03 5.76
CA ARG A 293 -8.59 -10.00 6.55
C ARG A 293 -8.66 -8.66 5.83
N ALA A 294 -7.71 -8.35 4.96
CA ALA A 294 -7.77 -7.17 4.10
C ALA A 294 -8.86 -7.34 3.04
N GLY A 295 -9.29 -6.27 2.45
CA GLY A 295 -10.20 -6.30 1.32
C GLY A 295 -11.24 -5.18 1.33
N TYR A 296 -11.97 -5.12 0.22
CA TYR A 296 -13.11 -4.24 0.03
C TYR A 296 -14.37 -4.92 0.53
N VAL A 297 -15.14 -4.25 1.35
CA VAL A 297 -16.37 -4.79 1.92
C VAL A 297 -17.55 -3.85 1.68
N LYS A 298 -18.74 -4.44 1.51
CA LYS A 298 -20.00 -3.72 1.57
C LYS A 298 -20.61 -3.90 2.96
N LEU A 299 -20.85 -2.80 3.65
CA LEU A 299 -21.43 -2.79 4.98
C LEU A 299 -22.93 -3.07 4.93
N ASN A 300 -23.50 -3.48 6.06
CA ASN A 300 -24.93 -3.78 6.17
C ASN A 300 -25.83 -2.58 5.88
N ASN A 301 -25.33 -1.36 6.01
CA ASN A 301 -26.06 -0.13 5.71
C ASN A 301 -25.95 0.35 4.25
N GLY A 302 -25.30 -0.42 3.37
CA GLY A 302 -25.08 -0.10 1.97
C GLY A 302 -23.84 0.74 1.67
N GLU A 303 -23.16 1.25 2.69
CA GLU A 303 -21.87 1.92 2.54
C GLU A 303 -20.73 0.90 2.32
N SER A 304 -19.58 1.37 1.91
CA SER A 304 -18.41 0.54 1.67
C SER A 304 -17.19 1.03 2.43
N GLY A 305 -16.34 0.09 2.80
CA GLY A 305 -15.04 0.36 3.40
C GLY A 305 -13.99 -0.57 2.81
N SER A 306 -12.72 -0.23 2.96
CA SER A 306 -11.64 -1.04 2.42
C SER A 306 -10.39 -1.04 3.29
N ILE A 307 -9.65 -2.15 3.24
CA ILE A 307 -8.29 -2.24 3.74
C ILE A 307 -7.42 -2.69 2.58
N THR A 308 -6.51 -1.82 2.15
CA THR A 308 -5.45 -2.17 1.21
C THR A 308 -4.21 -2.52 2.03
N PHE A 309 -3.72 -3.75 1.88
CA PHE A 309 -2.58 -4.25 2.63
C PHE A 309 -1.35 -4.37 1.73
N ILE A 310 -0.25 -3.74 2.13
CA ILE A 310 1.05 -3.86 1.49
C ILE A 310 2.07 -4.29 2.55
N GLY A 311 2.51 -5.54 2.46
CA GLY A 311 3.56 -6.07 3.31
C GLY A 311 4.92 -5.95 2.65
N THR A 312 5.98 -5.90 3.44
CA THR A 312 7.34 -6.02 2.94
C THR A 312 7.98 -7.29 3.46
N VAL A 313 8.85 -7.86 2.68
CA VAL A 313 9.64 -9.04 3.03
C VAL A 313 11.11 -8.71 2.78
N SER A 314 11.95 -9.01 3.77
CA SER A 314 13.41 -8.92 3.64
C SER A 314 13.98 -10.33 3.66
N PRO A 315 14.02 -11.01 2.49
CA PRO A 315 14.50 -12.39 2.45
C PRO A 315 15.99 -12.46 2.76
N ALA A 316 16.38 -13.46 3.55
CA ALA A 316 17.78 -13.69 3.90
C ALA A 316 18.61 -13.93 2.64
N GLY A 317 19.69 -13.16 2.47
CA GLY A 317 20.54 -13.24 1.28
C GLY A 317 19.88 -12.92 -0.05
N GLY A 318 18.73 -12.26 -0.05
CA GLY A 318 17.95 -11.95 -1.26
C GLY A 318 17.25 -13.16 -1.89
N ASN A 319 17.14 -14.27 -1.17
CA ASN A 319 16.55 -15.50 -1.68
C ASN A 319 15.01 -15.43 -1.70
N LEU A 320 14.43 -15.17 -2.87
CA LEU A 320 12.98 -15.11 -3.06
C LEU A 320 12.26 -16.48 -2.98
N LYS A 321 13.01 -17.56 -2.83
CA LYS A 321 12.46 -18.92 -2.67
C LYS A 321 12.36 -19.37 -1.21
N GLU A 322 12.66 -18.48 -0.27
CA GLU A 322 12.49 -18.78 1.15
C GLU A 322 11.00 -18.93 1.53
N PRO A 323 10.66 -19.69 2.60
CA PRO A 323 9.27 -20.06 2.87
C PRO A 323 8.29 -18.89 3.04
N VAL A 324 8.71 -17.81 3.67
CA VAL A 324 7.84 -16.64 3.90
C VAL A 324 7.48 -15.96 2.59
N THR A 325 8.46 -15.73 1.73
CA THR A 325 8.25 -15.12 0.40
C THR A 325 7.38 -16.02 -0.48
N GLU A 326 7.67 -17.31 -0.54
CA GLU A 326 6.89 -18.26 -1.34
C GLU A 326 5.44 -18.36 -0.88
N ASN A 327 5.18 -18.43 0.42
CA ASN A 327 3.82 -18.47 0.95
C ASN A 327 3.08 -17.15 0.75
N THR A 328 3.77 -16.01 0.86
CA THR A 328 3.19 -14.69 0.61
C THR A 328 2.83 -14.52 -0.87
N LYS A 329 3.65 -14.99 -1.80
CA LYS A 329 3.37 -14.99 -3.24
C LYS A 329 2.05 -15.69 -3.59
N LYS A 330 1.70 -16.74 -2.87
CA LYS A 330 0.46 -17.49 -3.13
C LYS A 330 -0.81 -16.73 -2.79
N VAL A 331 -0.73 -15.78 -1.87
CA VAL A 331 -1.91 -15.07 -1.33
C VAL A 331 -1.98 -13.60 -1.74
N ALA A 332 -0.85 -12.92 -1.86
CA ALA A 332 -0.80 -11.54 -2.33
C ALA A 332 -1.05 -11.47 -3.83
N ARG A 333 -1.89 -10.53 -4.26
CA ARG A 333 -2.26 -10.37 -5.67
C ARG A 333 -1.31 -9.49 -6.45
N CYS A 334 -0.53 -8.65 -5.76
CA CYS A 334 0.52 -7.84 -6.35
C CYS A 334 1.87 -8.20 -5.75
N PHE A 335 2.89 -8.18 -6.59
CA PHE A 335 4.26 -8.49 -6.22
C PHE A 335 5.19 -7.46 -6.85
N TYR A 336 5.93 -6.74 -6.02
CA TYR A 336 6.87 -5.70 -6.44
C TYR A 336 8.27 -6.09 -5.99
N ALA A 337 8.94 -6.92 -6.79
CA ALA A 337 10.29 -7.42 -6.48
C ALA A 337 11.32 -6.30 -6.63
N LEU A 338 11.91 -5.86 -5.53
CA LEU A 338 13.06 -4.96 -5.54
C LEU A 338 14.34 -5.74 -5.85
N GLU A 339 15.10 -5.24 -6.80
CA GLU A 339 16.28 -5.91 -7.34
C GLU A 339 17.54 -5.12 -7.07
N GLN A 340 18.56 -5.79 -6.52
CA GLN A 340 19.84 -5.15 -6.20
C GLN A 340 20.57 -4.63 -7.43
N ASP A 341 20.55 -5.37 -8.55
CA ASP A 341 21.19 -4.94 -9.80
C ASP A 341 20.64 -3.60 -10.33
N ARG A 342 19.32 -3.40 -10.22
CA ARG A 342 18.71 -2.11 -10.58
C ARG A 342 19.12 -1.00 -9.63
N ALA A 343 19.19 -1.28 -8.32
CA ALA A 343 19.66 -0.32 -7.32
C ALA A 343 21.13 0.06 -7.54
N ASP A 344 21.97 -0.90 -7.86
CA ASP A 344 23.41 -0.67 -8.17
C ASP A 344 23.57 0.20 -9.41
N LYS A 345 22.70 0.04 -10.40
CA LYS A 345 22.64 0.89 -11.60
C LYS A 345 21.89 2.22 -11.37
N LYS A 346 21.46 2.47 -10.14
CA LYS A 346 20.67 3.66 -9.73
C LYS A 346 19.36 3.83 -10.52
N ARG A 347 18.76 2.73 -10.90
CA ARG A 347 17.43 2.70 -11.54
C ARG A 347 16.33 2.56 -10.50
N TYR A 348 15.88 3.70 -9.95
CA TYR A 348 14.87 3.73 -8.90
C TYR A 348 13.49 4.19 -9.44
N PRO A 349 12.38 3.65 -8.92
CA PRO A 349 12.27 2.53 -7.97
C PRO A 349 12.90 1.24 -8.55
N ALA A 350 13.63 0.52 -7.73
CA ALA A 350 14.38 -0.68 -8.17
C ALA A 350 13.48 -1.92 -8.36
N VAL A 351 12.26 -1.72 -8.78
CA VAL A 351 11.27 -2.78 -9.04
C VAL A 351 11.61 -3.51 -10.32
N ASN A 352 11.81 -4.83 -10.24
CA ASN A 352 12.02 -5.65 -11.42
C ASN A 352 10.72 -5.76 -12.23
N PRO A 353 10.66 -5.25 -13.47
CA PRO A 353 9.42 -5.21 -14.24
C PRO A 353 8.97 -6.55 -14.77
N ILE A 354 9.87 -7.53 -14.83
CA ILE A 354 9.62 -8.86 -15.40
C ILE A 354 9.12 -9.83 -14.34
N ASP A 355 9.77 -9.83 -13.16
CA ASP A 355 9.39 -10.71 -12.05
C ASP A 355 8.22 -10.18 -11.24
N SER A 356 7.98 -8.88 -11.29
CA SER A 356 6.84 -8.24 -10.63
C SER A 356 5.55 -8.46 -11.41
N TYR A 357 4.44 -8.55 -10.70
CA TYR A 357 3.13 -8.75 -11.32
C TYR A 357 1.99 -8.09 -10.53
N SER A 358 0.87 -7.90 -11.22
CA SER A 358 -0.43 -7.60 -10.62
C SER A 358 -1.48 -8.51 -11.24
N LYS A 359 -2.11 -9.34 -10.43
CA LYS A 359 -3.21 -10.21 -10.89
C LYS A 359 -4.51 -9.45 -11.14
N TYR A 360 -4.62 -8.23 -10.65
CA TYR A 360 -5.81 -7.40 -10.84
C TYR A 360 -6.06 -7.02 -12.29
N ILE A 361 -5.01 -6.90 -13.12
CA ILE A 361 -5.12 -6.64 -14.55
C ILE A 361 -5.94 -7.73 -15.28
N GLU A 362 -5.92 -8.95 -14.79
CA GLU A 362 -6.60 -10.09 -15.40
C GLU A 362 -8.09 -10.15 -15.06
N TYR A 363 -8.57 -9.33 -14.12
CA TYR A 363 -9.94 -9.38 -13.66
C TYR A 363 -10.89 -8.54 -14.54
N PRO A 364 -12.02 -9.11 -14.98
CA PRO A 364 -12.98 -8.37 -15.82
C PRO A 364 -13.52 -7.10 -15.18
N GLU A 365 -13.72 -7.10 -13.87
CA GLU A 365 -14.22 -5.94 -13.13
C GLU A 365 -13.21 -4.78 -13.14
N PHE A 366 -11.91 -5.07 -13.06
CA PHE A 366 -10.84 -4.08 -13.17
C PHE A 366 -10.74 -3.54 -14.59
N GLU A 367 -10.81 -4.41 -15.59
CA GLU A 367 -10.81 -4.02 -17.01
C GLU A 367 -11.96 -3.07 -17.32
N ALA A 368 -13.17 -3.38 -16.87
CA ALA A 368 -14.33 -2.51 -17.03
C ALA A 368 -14.15 -1.15 -16.34
N TYR A 369 -13.61 -1.14 -15.13
CA TYR A 369 -13.32 0.10 -14.40
C TYR A 369 -12.31 0.98 -15.15
N ILE A 370 -11.25 0.40 -15.66
CA ILE A 370 -10.21 1.12 -16.41
C ILE A 370 -10.78 1.67 -17.73
N ALA A 371 -11.58 0.88 -18.46
CA ALA A 371 -12.22 1.32 -19.69
C ALA A 371 -13.15 2.53 -19.46
N GLU A 372 -13.86 2.57 -18.35
CA GLU A 372 -14.74 3.68 -17.97
C GLU A 372 -13.98 4.93 -17.51
N HIS A 373 -12.91 4.76 -16.71
CA HIS A 373 -12.23 5.88 -16.02
C HIS A 373 -10.98 6.40 -16.74
N ILE A 374 -10.36 5.58 -17.58
CA ILE A 374 -9.18 5.98 -18.35
C ILE A 374 -9.47 5.85 -19.83
N ASN A 375 -9.31 4.64 -20.38
CA ASN A 375 -9.67 4.28 -21.75
C ASN A 375 -9.69 2.76 -21.91
N ASP A 376 -10.27 2.27 -23.01
CA ASP A 376 -10.40 0.85 -23.31
C ASP A 376 -9.13 0.20 -23.88
N GLU A 377 -8.13 1.00 -24.27
CA GLU A 377 -6.86 0.53 -24.82
C GLU A 377 -5.75 0.40 -23.77
N TRP A 378 -5.96 0.89 -22.55
CA TRP A 378 -4.95 0.98 -21.50
C TRP A 378 -4.31 -0.37 -21.18
N ILE A 379 -5.12 -1.38 -20.89
CA ILE A 379 -4.61 -2.72 -20.51
C ILE A 379 -3.83 -3.37 -21.64
N GLY A 380 -4.29 -3.23 -22.88
CA GLY A 380 -3.56 -3.69 -24.06
C GLY A 380 -2.20 -3.04 -24.19
N LYS A 381 -2.11 -1.73 -23.99
CA LYS A 381 -0.85 -0.98 -24.00
C LYS A 381 0.11 -1.39 -22.89
N VAL A 382 -0.41 -1.61 -21.69
CA VAL A 382 0.38 -2.09 -20.55
C VAL A 382 0.97 -3.48 -20.84
N ASN A 383 0.17 -4.39 -21.38
CA ASN A 383 0.63 -5.72 -21.77
C ASN A 383 1.69 -5.66 -22.86
N GLU A 384 1.55 -4.75 -23.83
CA GLU A 384 2.56 -4.51 -24.86
C GLU A 384 3.88 -4.05 -24.25
N ILE A 385 3.85 -3.11 -23.30
CA ILE A 385 5.05 -2.64 -22.58
C ILE A 385 5.77 -3.80 -21.88
N LYS A 386 5.02 -4.65 -21.20
CA LYS A 386 5.59 -5.83 -20.53
C LYS A 386 6.26 -6.78 -21.51
N THR A 387 5.63 -7.03 -22.65
CA THR A 387 6.19 -7.85 -23.73
C THR A 387 7.48 -7.24 -24.29
N ARG A 388 7.50 -5.94 -24.51
CA ARG A 388 8.69 -5.23 -25.00
C ARG A 388 9.84 -5.24 -24.00
N LEU A 389 9.55 -5.12 -22.71
CA LEU A 389 10.56 -5.23 -21.65
C LEU A 389 11.17 -6.64 -21.60
N GLN A 390 10.35 -7.67 -21.72
CA GLN A 390 10.81 -9.06 -21.78
C GLN A 390 11.71 -9.29 -22.99
N ARG A 391 11.29 -8.82 -24.16
CA ARG A 391 12.09 -8.95 -25.39
C ARG A 391 13.40 -8.17 -25.32
N GLY A 392 13.38 -6.98 -24.72
CA GLY A 392 14.58 -6.17 -24.48
C GLY A 392 15.60 -6.88 -23.58
N LYS A 393 15.12 -7.57 -22.54
CA LYS A 393 15.99 -8.39 -21.68
C LYS A 393 16.66 -9.53 -22.44
N GLU A 394 15.90 -10.25 -23.25
CA GLU A 394 16.44 -11.34 -24.09
C GLU A 394 17.53 -10.84 -25.04
N ILE A 395 17.32 -9.69 -25.67
CA ILE A 395 18.31 -9.07 -26.56
C ILE A 395 19.52 -8.57 -25.80
N ALA A 396 19.35 -8.00 -24.61
CA ALA A 396 20.46 -7.59 -23.74
C ALA A 396 21.37 -8.77 -23.41
N GLU A 397 20.80 -9.94 -23.12
CA GLU A 397 21.56 -11.18 -22.89
C GLU A 397 22.33 -11.61 -24.14
N GLN A 398 21.74 -11.52 -25.32
CA GLN A 398 22.40 -11.79 -26.58
C GLN A 398 23.58 -10.84 -26.84
N ILE A 399 23.39 -9.54 -26.60
CA ILE A 399 24.45 -8.52 -26.72
C ILE A 399 25.62 -8.82 -25.77
N ASN A 400 25.32 -9.23 -24.54
CA ASN A 400 26.33 -9.58 -23.55
C ASN A 400 27.19 -10.80 -23.97
N ILE A 401 26.58 -11.74 -24.70
CA ILE A 401 27.27 -12.95 -25.15
C ILE A 401 28.03 -12.71 -26.47
N LEU A 402 27.40 -12.04 -27.42
CA LEU A 402 27.90 -11.90 -28.81
C LEU A 402 28.65 -10.59 -29.04
N GLY A 403 28.52 -9.61 -28.15
CA GLY A 403 29.00 -8.25 -28.36
C GLY A 403 28.06 -7.42 -29.25
N ASP A 404 28.25 -6.11 -29.24
CA ASP A 404 27.38 -5.18 -29.98
C ASP A 404 27.40 -5.45 -31.51
N ASP A 405 28.55 -5.74 -32.05
CA ASP A 405 28.71 -6.02 -33.48
C ASP A 405 28.13 -7.39 -33.90
N GLY A 406 27.95 -8.29 -32.95
CA GLY A 406 27.42 -9.63 -33.19
C GLY A 406 25.91 -9.72 -33.29
N VAL A 407 25.20 -8.61 -33.05
CA VAL A 407 23.75 -8.55 -33.01
C VAL A 407 23.25 -7.61 -34.11
N PRO A 408 22.21 -8.01 -34.88
CA PRO A 408 21.65 -7.16 -35.94
C PRO A 408 21.19 -5.78 -35.42
N VAL A 409 21.30 -4.77 -36.27
CA VAL A 409 20.91 -3.38 -35.93
C VAL A 409 19.44 -3.29 -35.50
N GLU A 410 18.55 -4.04 -36.13
CA GLU A 410 17.13 -4.08 -35.77
C GLU A 410 16.90 -4.53 -34.29
N TYR A 411 17.75 -5.43 -33.82
CA TYR A 411 17.67 -5.88 -32.40
C TYR A 411 18.14 -4.80 -31.46
N HIS A 412 19.12 -3.99 -31.82
CA HIS A 412 19.52 -2.81 -31.07
C HIS A 412 18.39 -1.80 -30.96
N VAL A 413 17.58 -1.62 -32.00
CA VAL A 413 16.39 -0.76 -31.98
C VAL A 413 15.37 -1.30 -30.99
N ILE A 414 15.10 -2.59 -30.98
CA ILE A 414 14.17 -3.23 -30.02
C ILE A 414 14.69 -3.06 -28.59
N PHE A 415 15.97 -3.29 -28.36
CA PHE A 415 16.61 -3.09 -27.05
C PHE A 415 16.46 -1.66 -26.56
N TRP A 416 16.75 -0.67 -27.40
CA TRP A 416 16.67 0.75 -26.99
C TRP A 416 15.24 1.25 -26.83
N LYS A 417 14.28 0.71 -27.53
CA LYS A 417 12.85 0.94 -27.25
C LYS A 417 12.47 0.41 -25.88
N SER A 418 13.00 -0.73 -25.47
CA SER A 418 12.87 -1.27 -24.13
C SER A 418 13.53 -0.36 -23.07
N GLU A 419 14.72 0.15 -23.33
CA GLU A 419 15.41 1.12 -22.47
C GLU A 419 14.63 2.44 -22.35
N LEU A 420 14.00 2.90 -23.42
CA LEU A 420 13.10 4.05 -23.38
C LEU A 420 11.95 3.83 -22.40
N ILE A 421 11.32 2.68 -22.44
CA ILE A 421 10.25 2.29 -21.50
C ILE A 421 10.78 2.31 -20.07
N ASP A 422 11.93 1.73 -19.82
CA ASP A 422 12.54 1.68 -18.48
C ASP A 422 12.82 3.10 -17.95
N PHE A 423 13.53 3.92 -18.71
CA PHE A 423 13.91 5.26 -18.26
C PHE A 423 12.76 6.24 -18.13
N VAL A 424 11.72 6.11 -18.92
CA VAL A 424 10.62 7.09 -18.97
C VAL A 424 9.42 6.68 -18.10
N ILE A 425 9.09 5.40 -18.08
CA ILE A 425 7.95 4.89 -17.32
C ILE A 425 8.36 4.30 -15.98
N LEU A 426 9.33 3.38 -15.96
CA LEU A 426 9.67 2.64 -14.74
C LEU A 426 10.47 3.47 -13.75
N GLN A 427 11.39 4.31 -14.22
CA GLN A 427 12.21 5.14 -13.36
C GLN A 427 11.49 6.43 -13.02
N GLN A 428 11.54 6.79 -11.75
CA GLN A 428 10.88 7.97 -11.22
C GLN A 428 11.68 8.51 -10.05
N ASP A 429 11.95 9.81 -10.04
CA ASP A 429 12.69 10.47 -8.97
C ASP A 429 11.76 10.84 -7.81
N ALA A 430 11.85 10.08 -6.73
CA ALA A 430 11.04 10.30 -5.53
C ALA A 430 11.38 11.60 -4.76
N PHE A 431 12.49 12.23 -5.09
CA PHE A 431 12.97 13.46 -4.41
C PHE A 431 12.72 14.73 -5.25
N ASP A 432 12.29 14.59 -6.50
CA ASP A 432 11.89 15.72 -7.33
C ASP A 432 10.43 16.11 -7.04
N GLU A 433 10.15 17.40 -6.93
CA GLU A 433 8.80 17.89 -6.59
C GLU A 433 7.75 17.56 -7.65
N ILE A 434 8.15 17.43 -8.90
CA ILE A 434 7.24 17.16 -10.02
C ILE A 434 7.19 15.67 -10.34
N ASP A 435 8.37 15.05 -10.53
CA ASP A 435 8.44 13.64 -10.96
C ASP A 435 8.04 12.65 -9.87
N ALA A 436 8.14 13.03 -8.59
CA ALA A 436 7.77 12.15 -7.46
C ALA A 436 6.32 11.66 -7.53
N VAL A 437 5.44 12.43 -8.14
CA VAL A 437 4.00 12.13 -8.24
C VAL A 437 3.55 12.33 -9.68
N THR A 438 3.03 11.29 -10.28
CA THR A 438 2.46 11.35 -11.64
C THR A 438 0.96 11.05 -11.56
N PRO A 439 0.08 12.05 -11.73
CA PRO A 439 -1.36 11.82 -11.80
C PRO A 439 -1.74 10.90 -12.98
N MET A 440 -2.86 10.20 -12.88
CA MET A 440 -3.28 9.24 -13.91
C MET A 440 -3.42 9.85 -15.31
N GLU A 441 -3.91 11.08 -15.43
CA GLU A 441 -3.97 11.79 -16.71
C GLU A 441 -2.60 11.90 -17.37
N ARG A 442 -1.59 12.22 -16.57
CA ARG A 442 -0.20 12.33 -17.04
C ARG A 442 0.39 10.95 -17.35
N GLN A 443 0.09 9.93 -16.55
CA GLN A 443 0.51 8.55 -16.81
C GLN A 443 -0.05 8.05 -18.14
N GLU A 444 -1.30 8.36 -18.45
CA GLU A 444 -1.92 8.06 -19.74
C GLU A 444 -1.18 8.74 -20.89
N ALA A 445 -0.86 10.03 -20.75
CA ALA A 445 -0.09 10.77 -21.76
C ALA A 445 1.30 10.18 -21.98
N ILE A 446 2.00 9.80 -20.92
CA ILE A 446 3.31 9.17 -20.99
C ILE A 446 3.23 7.80 -21.67
N LEU A 447 2.27 6.98 -21.30
CA LEU A 447 2.08 5.66 -21.89
C LEU A 447 1.78 5.76 -23.40
N ASN A 448 0.87 6.64 -23.79
CA ASN A 448 0.53 6.85 -25.20
C ASN A 448 1.74 7.34 -26.02
N MET A 449 2.49 8.29 -25.48
CA MET A 449 3.70 8.81 -26.11
C MET A 449 4.73 7.70 -26.33
N VAL A 450 5.01 6.90 -25.33
CA VAL A 450 6.00 5.82 -25.40
C VAL A 450 5.54 4.72 -26.37
N ILE A 451 4.27 4.35 -26.34
CA ILE A 451 3.69 3.36 -27.27
C ILE A 451 3.77 3.86 -28.71
N ASP A 452 3.47 5.12 -28.97
CA ASP A 452 3.57 5.70 -30.32
C ASP A 452 5.01 5.65 -30.86
N ILE A 453 5.99 5.95 -30.01
CA ILE A 453 7.41 5.81 -30.37
C ILE A 453 7.76 4.36 -30.63
N CYS A 454 7.29 3.43 -29.81
CA CYS A 454 7.53 2.00 -30.00
C CYS A 454 6.93 1.46 -31.30
N HIS A 455 5.81 2.00 -31.75
CA HIS A 455 5.18 1.65 -33.03
C HIS A 455 5.84 2.31 -34.24
N THR A 456 6.64 3.35 -34.02
CA THR A 456 7.35 4.03 -35.11
C THR A 456 8.53 3.17 -35.58
N GLU A 457 8.67 3.01 -36.89
CA GLU A 457 9.81 2.35 -37.50
C GLU A 457 10.93 3.35 -37.77
N PHE A 458 12.16 2.96 -37.39
CA PHE A 458 13.35 3.78 -37.56
C PHE A 458 14.40 3.02 -38.38
N GLU A 459 15.18 3.75 -39.18
CA GLU A 459 16.32 3.20 -39.93
C GLU A 459 17.64 3.77 -39.41
N PHE A 460 18.61 2.88 -39.23
CA PHE A 460 19.96 3.20 -38.79
C PHE A 460 20.99 2.38 -39.54
N ASP A 461 22.19 2.91 -39.76
CA ASP A 461 23.28 2.25 -40.44
C ASP A 461 24.07 1.34 -39.48
N ASN A 462 24.17 1.69 -38.22
CA ASN A 462 24.92 0.93 -37.20
C ASN A 462 24.35 1.11 -35.81
N PHE A 463 24.81 0.30 -34.87
CA PHE A 463 24.32 0.31 -33.48
C PHE A 463 24.69 1.59 -32.71
N ASN A 464 25.78 2.26 -33.03
CA ASN A 464 26.17 3.51 -32.38
C ASN A 464 25.18 4.63 -32.69
N GLU A 465 24.68 4.70 -33.92
CA GLU A 465 23.64 5.64 -34.31
C GLU A 465 22.33 5.39 -33.54
N VAL A 466 21.96 4.11 -33.38
CA VAL A 466 20.78 3.72 -32.56
C VAL A 466 20.93 4.22 -31.13
N MET A 467 22.08 3.92 -30.54
CA MET A 467 22.37 4.29 -29.15
C MET A 467 22.31 5.81 -28.96
N ASP A 468 23.00 6.58 -29.78
CA ASP A 468 23.07 8.03 -29.66
C ASP A 468 21.71 8.70 -29.87
N TYR A 469 20.94 8.20 -30.83
CA TYR A 469 19.60 8.70 -31.11
C TYR A 469 18.63 8.46 -29.94
N PHE A 470 18.57 7.24 -29.43
CA PHE A 470 17.68 6.91 -28.30
C PHE A 470 18.12 7.57 -27.00
N LYS A 471 19.43 7.77 -26.77
CA LYS A 471 19.90 8.55 -25.61
C LYS A 471 19.41 9.99 -25.64
N LYS A 472 19.41 10.63 -26.79
CA LYS A 472 18.83 11.97 -26.97
C LYS A 472 17.33 11.96 -26.68
N MET A 473 16.61 10.98 -27.22
CA MET A 473 15.18 10.82 -27.04
C MET A 473 14.82 10.62 -25.57
N ILE A 474 15.52 9.72 -24.88
CA ILE A 474 15.35 9.45 -23.45
C ILE A 474 15.59 10.73 -22.64
N ASN A 475 16.64 11.48 -22.95
CA ASN A 475 16.93 12.72 -22.25
C ASN A 475 15.79 13.75 -22.39
N ILE A 476 15.24 13.92 -23.58
CA ILE A 476 14.10 14.80 -23.83
C ILE A 476 12.87 14.34 -23.01
N CYS A 477 12.55 13.06 -23.04
CA CYS A 477 11.44 12.50 -22.29
C CYS A 477 11.61 12.66 -20.77
N LYS A 478 12.83 12.51 -20.26
CA LYS A 478 13.14 12.75 -18.85
C LYS A 478 12.95 14.20 -18.48
N GLN A 479 13.37 15.15 -19.33
CA GLN A 479 13.14 16.58 -19.11
C GLN A 479 11.64 16.90 -19.09
N MET A 480 10.84 16.23 -19.92
CA MET A 480 9.38 16.35 -19.87
C MET A 480 8.85 15.89 -18.51
N ASN A 481 9.33 14.78 -17.96
CA ASN A 481 8.92 14.28 -16.65
C ASN A 481 9.25 15.21 -15.50
N TYR A 482 10.35 15.98 -15.59
CA TYR A 482 10.72 17.00 -14.61
C TYR A 482 10.00 18.35 -14.81
N SER A 483 9.26 18.51 -15.88
CA SER A 483 8.49 19.74 -16.18
C SER A 483 7.05 19.60 -15.73
N LYS A 484 6.43 20.70 -15.33
CA LYS A 484 4.99 20.70 -15.01
C LYS A 484 4.18 20.29 -16.24
N PHE A 485 3.22 19.38 -16.04
CA PHE A 485 2.38 18.86 -17.12
C PHE A 485 1.62 19.99 -17.82
N LYS A 486 1.64 19.99 -19.16
CA LYS A 486 1.03 21.02 -20.02
C LYS A 486 1.57 22.45 -19.81
N SER A 487 2.72 22.60 -19.17
CA SER A 487 3.42 23.89 -19.10
C SER A 487 4.11 24.24 -20.42
N GLU A 488 4.48 25.50 -20.60
CA GLU A 488 5.23 25.97 -21.77
C GLU A 488 6.55 25.18 -21.95
N GLN A 489 7.25 24.90 -20.84
CA GLN A 489 8.46 24.10 -20.83
C GLN A 489 8.20 22.67 -21.29
N TYR A 490 7.13 22.03 -20.78
CA TYR A 490 6.71 20.70 -21.19
C TYR A 490 6.40 20.63 -22.69
N GLU A 491 5.62 21.59 -23.19
CA GLU A 491 5.26 21.67 -24.60
C GLU A 491 6.48 21.92 -25.51
N GLY A 492 7.45 22.70 -25.04
CA GLY A 492 8.72 22.91 -25.71
C GLY A 492 9.52 21.62 -25.88
N PHE A 493 9.62 20.80 -24.84
CA PHE A 493 10.26 19.47 -24.93
C PHE A 493 9.46 18.49 -25.78
N GLN A 494 8.14 18.51 -25.69
CA GLN A 494 7.27 17.70 -26.55
C GLN A 494 7.51 17.99 -28.04
N LYS A 495 7.64 19.25 -28.39
CA LYS A 495 7.95 19.68 -29.77
C LYS A 495 9.33 19.18 -30.21
N GLN A 496 10.34 19.27 -29.33
CA GLN A 496 11.68 18.73 -29.61
C GLN A 496 11.64 17.21 -29.85
N LEU A 497 10.83 16.51 -29.08
CA LEU A 497 10.63 15.05 -29.24
C LEU A 497 10.00 14.72 -30.58
N GLU A 498 8.95 15.42 -30.97
CA GLU A 498 8.27 15.23 -32.25
C GLU A 498 9.22 15.49 -33.44
N GLU A 499 10.03 16.53 -33.36
CA GLU A 499 11.06 16.83 -34.37
C GLU A 499 12.12 15.72 -34.46
N LEU A 500 12.58 15.19 -33.32
CA LEU A 500 13.56 14.11 -33.26
C LEU A 500 12.98 12.82 -33.84
N VAL A 501 11.74 12.47 -33.50
CA VAL A 501 11.07 11.28 -34.04
C VAL A 501 10.91 11.37 -35.56
N ALA A 502 10.53 12.55 -36.08
CA ALA A 502 10.36 12.77 -37.52
C ALA A 502 11.68 12.66 -38.30
N GLU A 503 12.81 12.93 -37.64
CA GLU A 503 14.15 12.92 -38.26
C GLU A 503 14.57 11.52 -38.80
N ARG A 504 14.18 10.45 -38.11
CA ARG A 504 14.57 9.06 -38.43
C ARG A 504 13.40 8.11 -38.70
N SER A 505 12.16 8.60 -38.63
CA SER A 505 11.01 7.75 -38.91
C SER A 505 10.92 7.38 -40.38
N VAL A 506 10.61 6.14 -40.65
CA VAL A 506 10.30 5.63 -41.98
C VAL A 506 8.82 5.90 -42.26
N LYS A 507 8.55 6.56 -43.42
CA LYS A 507 7.17 6.86 -43.85
C LYS A 507 6.53 5.68 -44.53
#